data_f3448cce48eaaf5bd38394d302f3ae2f
#
_entry.id   f3448cce48eaaf5bd38394d302f3ae2f
#
_cell.length_a   1.000
_cell.length_b   1.000
_cell.length_c   1.000
_cell.angle_alpha   90.00
_cell.angle_beta   90.00
_cell.angle_gamma   90.00
#
_symmetry.space_group_name_H-M   'P 1'
#
loop_
_entity.id
_entity.type
_entity.pdbx_description
1 polymer ?
#
loop_
_entity_poly.entity_id
_entity_poly.type
_entity_poly.pdbx_seq_one_letter_code
_entity_poly.pdbx_strand_id
1 'polypeptide(L)'
;MIEEIKTVSTVEELYKSNGAPTGEIIVDAVVDNVKRTTTHSSADIALLLKVKNLTWLSGAMQLLVGLPLQEFIFRWRLMQAIDLLDNPELSVAEVARRTGFSSENYLISVFRRRLGITPYAYRNGTVLRNGRYPFNQSAHDRKMLLKKAAELKSRNDEPAPTAE
;
A
#
# COMPACT_ATOMS: atom_id res chain seq x y z
N MET A 1 -6.00 25.44 23.21
CA MET A 1 -6.23 23.99 23.08
C MET A 1 -6.06 23.61 21.62
N ILE A 2 -5.28 22.57 21.38
CA ILE A 2 -5.06 22.10 20.01
C ILE A 2 -6.05 20.98 19.73
N GLU A 3 -6.86 21.18 18.71
CA GLU A 3 -7.78 20.13 18.31
C GLU A 3 -7.01 19.02 17.63
N GLU A 4 -7.39 17.81 17.92
CA GLU A 4 -6.80 16.65 17.31
C GLU A 4 -7.24 16.55 15.85
N ILE A 5 -6.28 16.45 14.96
CA ILE A 5 -6.59 16.30 13.53
C ILE A 5 -6.99 14.86 13.29
N LYS A 6 -8.22 14.67 12.86
CA LYS A 6 -8.72 13.34 12.59
C LYS A 6 -8.37 12.94 11.16
N THR A 7 -7.98 11.70 11.01
CA THR A 7 -7.78 11.12 9.68
C THR A 7 -9.12 11.10 8.97
N VAL A 8 -9.13 11.62 7.75
CA VAL A 8 -10.34 11.69 6.94
C VAL A 8 -10.81 10.29 6.57
N SER A 9 -9.87 9.46 6.13
CA SER A 9 -10.18 8.11 5.68
C SER A 9 -8.87 7.33 5.57
N THR A 10 -8.93 6.02 5.69
CA THR A 10 -7.74 5.20 5.46
C THR A 10 -7.66 4.84 3.99
N VAL A 11 -6.47 4.41 3.56
CA VAL A 11 -6.28 3.98 2.17
C VAL A 11 -7.18 2.79 1.85
N GLU A 12 -7.38 1.91 2.83
CA GLU A 12 -8.24 0.74 2.64
C GLU A 12 -9.69 1.15 2.43
N GLU A 13 -10.16 2.10 3.21
CA GLU A 13 -11.53 2.60 3.06
C GLU A 13 -11.73 3.28 1.71
N LEU A 14 -10.75 4.10 1.32
CA LEU A 14 -10.81 4.79 0.04
C LEU A 14 -10.79 3.80 -1.11
N TYR A 15 -9.97 2.78 -1.01
CA TYR A 15 -9.90 1.77 -2.06
C TYR A 15 -11.22 0.99 -2.16
N LYS A 16 -11.79 0.59 -1.03
CA LYS A 16 -13.03 -0.18 -1.01
C LYS A 16 -14.20 0.62 -1.55
N SER A 17 -14.20 1.92 -1.34
CA SER A 17 -15.25 2.79 -1.86
C SER A 17 -15.02 3.16 -3.32
N ASN A 18 -13.99 2.59 -3.95
CA ASN A 18 -13.59 2.91 -5.31
C ASN A 18 -13.26 4.39 -5.48
N GLY A 19 -12.72 4.99 -4.42
CA GLY A 19 -12.33 6.39 -4.46
C GLY A 19 -13.49 7.35 -4.42
N ALA A 20 -14.57 7.00 -3.73
CA ALA A 20 -15.68 7.92 -3.56
C ALA A 20 -15.20 9.22 -2.92
N PRO A 21 -15.74 10.37 -3.32
CA PRO A 21 -15.28 11.65 -2.79
C PRO A 21 -15.43 11.72 -1.28
N THR A 22 -14.40 12.26 -0.64
CA THR A 22 -14.38 12.45 0.81
C THR A 22 -14.80 13.87 1.20
N GLY A 23 -14.75 14.78 0.26
CA GLY A 23 -14.94 16.20 0.52
C GLY A 23 -13.63 16.93 0.81
N GLU A 24 -12.55 16.19 0.98
CA GLU A 24 -11.23 16.77 1.20
C GLU A 24 -10.51 16.89 -0.13
N ILE A 25 -10.29 18.13 -0.57
CA ILE A 25 -9.80 18.41 -1.92
C ILE A 25 -8.49 17.67 -2.23
N ILE A 26 -7.56 17.68 -1.28
CA ILE A 26 -6.25 17.07 -1.51
C ILE A 26 -6.37 15.57 -1.69
N VAL A 27 -7.11 14.93 -0.80
CA VAL A 27 -7.29 13.48 -0.85
C VAL A 27 -8.00 13.08 -2.13
N ASP A 28 -9.07 13.79 -2.46
CA ASP A 28 -9.87 13.46 -3.64
C ASP A 28 -9.05 13.64 -4.92
N ALA A 29 -8.22 14.67 -4.97
CA ALA A 29 -7.36 14.90 -6.14
C ALA A 29 -6.29 13.83 -6.27
N VAL A 30 -5.69 13.43 -5.15
CA VAL A 30 -4.68 12.36 -5.16
C VAL A 30 -5.32 11.06 -5.63
N VAL A 31 -6.45 10.69 -5.04
CA VAL A 31 -7.13 9.44 -5.40
C VAL A 31 -7.50 9.43 -6.88
N ASP A 32 -8.02 10.54 -7.39
CA ASP A 32 -8.40 10.63 -8.79
C ASP A 32 -7.22 10.35 -9.70
N ASN A 33 -6.07 10.93 -9.40
CA ASN A 33 -4.88 10.73 -10.22
C ASN A 33 -4.25 9.35 -10.04
N VAL A 34 -4.35 8.77 -8.84
CA VAL A 34 -3.89 7.41 -8.62
C VAL A 34 -4.74 6.43 -9.43
N LYS A 35 -6.05 6.67 -9.52
CA LYS A 35 -6.95 5.82 -10.29
C LYS A 35 -6.70 5.90 -11.79
N ARG A 36 -6.29 7.06 -12.28
CA ARG A 36 -6.08 7.28 -13.71
C ARG A 36 -4.73 6.80 -14.21
N THR A 37 -3.81 6.47 -13.34
CA THR A 37 -2.46 6.11 -13.72
C THR A 37 -2.09 4.76 -13.14
N THR A 38 -0.92 4.29 -13.51
CA THR A 38 -0.33 3.09 -12.90
C THR A 38 0.98 3.43 -12.19
N THR A 39 1.31 4.70 -12.06
CA THR A 39 2.56 5.10 -11.44
C THR A 39 2.60 4.69 -9.97
N HIS A 40 3.79 4.37 -9.50
CA HIS A 40 4.07 4.17 -8.08
C HIS A 40 4.79 5.39 -7.50
N SER A 41 5.07 6.37 -8.32
CA SER A 41 5.90 7.51 -7.94
C SER A 41 5.07 8.64 -7.35
N SER A 42 5.41 9.01 -6.11
CA SER A 42 4.78 10.18 -5.50
C SER A 42 5.13 11.47 -6.25
N ALA A 43 6.32 11.50 -6.84
CA ALA A 43 6.73 12.67 -7.64
C ALA A 43 5.82 12.83 -8.87
N ASP A 44 5.45 11.72 -9.50
CA ASP A 44 4.56 11.79 -10.66
C ASP A 44 3.19 12.33 -10.26
N ILE A 45 2.65 11.88 -9.14
CA ILE A 45 1.36 12.37 -8.67
C ILE A 45 1.44 13.86 -8.34
N ALA A 46 2.52 14.28 -7.66
CA ALA A 46 2.69 15.69 -7.35
C ALA A 46 2.74 16.51 -8.63
N LEU A 47 3.43 16.00 -9.65
CA LEU A 47 3.55 16.69 -10.93
C LEU A 47 2.17 16.83 -11.60
N LEU A 48 1.40 15.77 -11.61
CA LEU A 48 0.05 15.79 -12.17
C LEU A 48 -0.87 16.77 -11.45
N LEU A 49 -0.69 16.92 -10.15
CA LEU A 49 -1.45 17.86 -9.35
C LEU A 49 -0.88 19.28 -9.40
N LYS A 50 0.24 19.46 -10.09
CA LYS A 50 0.94 20.74 -10.17
C LYS A 50 1.37 21.25 -8.80
N VAL A 51 1.68 20.34 -7.90
CA VAL A 51 2.19 20.67 -6.58
C VAL A 51 3.71 20.61 -6.64
N LYS A 52 4.34 21.73 -6.35
CA LYS A 52 5.79 21.82 -6.47
C LYS A 52 6.51 21.22 -5.25
N ASN A 53 5.87 21.28 -4.10
CA ASN A 53 6.51 20.81 -2.87
C ASN A 53 5.99 19.42 -2.52
N LEU A 54 6.72 18.39 -2.93
CA LEU A 54 6.35 17.01 -2.67
C LEU A 54 6.32 16.71 -1.18
N THR A 55 7.26 17.27 -0.42
CA THR A 55 7.31 17.06 1.02
C THR A 55 6.01 17.55 1.68
N TRP A 56 5.54 18.72 1.24
CA TRP A 56 4.28 19.26 1.74
C TRP A 56 3.11 18.33 1.42
N LEU A 57 3.05 17.85 0.18
CA LEU A 57 1.95 16.99 -0.24
C LEU A 57 1.96 15.66 0.54
N SER A 58 3.15 15.08 0.71
CA SER A 58 3.28 13.85 1.48
C SER A 58 2.89 14.06 2.94
N GLY A 59 3.28 15.19 3.52
CA GLY A 59 2.89 15.53 4.89
C GLY A 59 1.39 15.73 5.04
N ALA A 60 0.76 16.37 4.05
CA ALA A 60 -0.68 16.55 4.05
C ALA A 60 -1.39 15.20 4.02
N MET A 61 -0.92 14.28 3.18
CA MET A 61 -1.48 12.94 3.12
C MET A 61 -1.30 12.20 4.44
N GLN A 62 -0.13 12.37 5.08
CA GLN A 62 0.11 11.76 6.38
C GLN A 62 -0.92 12.21 7.41
N LEU A 63 -1.28 13.49 7.40
CA LEU A 63 -2.28 14.03 8.31
C LEU A 63 -3.69 13.57 7.96
N LEU A 64 -4.01 13.52 6.67
CA LEU A 64 -5.38 13.29 6.23
C LEU A 64 -5.75 11.82 6.11
N VAL A 65 -4.80 10.98 5.72
CA VAL A 65 -5.07 9.55 5.53
C VAL A 65 -4.13 8.64 6.32
N GLY A 66 -3.25 9.22 7.12
CA GLY A 66 -2.38 8.45 7.99
C GLY A 66 -1.17 7.82 7.33
N LEU A 67 -0.90 8.14 6.07
CA LEU A 67 0.23 7.58 5.33
C LEU A 67 0.89 8.66 4.49
N PRO A 68 2.23 8.63 4.40
CA PRO A 68 2.88 9.48 3.41
C PRO A 68 2.45 9.07 2.01
N LEU A 69 2.51 9.99 1.07
CA LEU A 69 1.98 9.79 -0.27
C LEU A 69 2.55 8.53 -0.94
N GLN A 70 3.86 8.31 -0.82
CA GLN A 70 4.50 7.16 -1.45
C GLN A 70 3.90 5.84 -0.97
N GLU A 71 3.69 5.72 0.34
CA GLU A 71 3.13 4.51 0.90
C GLU A 71 1.65 4.36 0.54
N PHE A 72 0.92 5.47 0.47
CA PHE A 72 -0.47 5.48 0.04
C PHE A 72 -0.61 4.88 -1.36
N ILE A 73 0.20 5.38 -2.29
CA ILE A 73 0.17 4.90 -3.68
C ILE A 73 0.53 3.41 -3.72
N PHE A 74 1.58 3.04 -2.99
CA PHE A 74 2.06 1.66 -3.00
C PHE A 74 0.98 0.68 -2.52
N ARG A 75 0.31 1.02 -1.43
CA ARG A 75 -0.76 0.16 -0.91
C ARG A 75 -1.94 0.07 -1.86
N TRP A 76 -2.27 1.18 -2.49
CA TRP A 76 -3.33 1.19 -3.49
C TRP A 76 -3.00 0.20 -4.61
N ARG A 77 -1.78 0.27 -5.14
CA ARG A 77 -1.35 -0.62 -6.21
C ARG A 77 -1.34 -2.08 -5.78
N LEU A 78 -0.92 -2.34 -4.56
CA LEU A 78 -0.89 -3.70 -4.06
C LEU A 78 -2.30 -4.27 -3.90
N MET A 79 -3.24 -3.47 -3.44
CA MET A 79 -4.63 -3.88 -3.35
C MET A 79 -5.22 -4.15 -4.74
N GLN A 80 -4.85 -3.34 -5.72
CA GLN A 80 -5.25 -3.61 -7.10
C GLN A 80 -4.71 -4.96 -7.59
N ALA A 81 -3.46 -5.25 -7.26
CA ALA A 81 -2.87 -6.52 -7.66
C ALA A 81 -3.60 -7.70 -7.01
N ILE A 82 -3.94 -7.57 -5.73
CA ILE A 82 -4.70 -8.61 -5.04
C ILE A 82 -6.03 -8.85 -5.75
N ASP A 83 -6.72 -7.80 -6.12
CA ASP A 83 -8.01 -7.94 -6.79
C ASP A 83 -7.86 -8.59 -8.17
N LEU A 84 -6.85 -8.20 -8.92
CA LEU A 84 -6.66 -8.76 -10.25
C LEU A 84 -6.24 -10.23 -10.22
N LEU A 85 -5.62 -10.67 -9.13
CA LEU A 85 -5.25 -12.07 -8.99
C LEU A 85 -6.45 -13.00 -8.88
N ASP A 86 -7.61 -12.47 -8.56
CA ASP A 86 -8.83 -13.26 -8.52
C ASP A 86 -9.28 -13.68 -9.92
N ASN A 87 -8.80 -13.01 -10.94
CA ASN A 87 -9.14 -13.35 -12.31
C ASN A 87 -8.14 -14.39 -12.84
N PRO A 88 -8.56 -15.65 -13.00
CA PRO A 88 -7.62 -16.70 -13.45
C PRO A 88 -7.12 -16.51 -14.86
N GLU A 89 -7.78 -15.65 -15.65
CA GLU A 89 -7.36 -15.38 -17.02
C GLU A 89 -6.09 -14.53 -17.08
N LEU A 90 -5.76 -13.84 -15.99
CA LEU A 90 -4.60 -12.97 -15.95
C LEU A 90 -3.42 -13.69 -15.33
N SER A 91 -2.29 -13.69 -16.04
CA SER A 91 -1.06 -14.23 -15.47
C SER A 91 -0.55 -13.27 -14.39
N VAL A 92 0.31 -13.77 -13.52
CA VAL A 92 0.94 -12.93 -12.50
C VAL A 92 1.75 -11.83 -13.18
N ALA A 93 2.41 -12.13 -14.29
CA ALA A 93 3.13 -11.14 -15.07
C ALA A 93 2.21 -10.02 -15.56
N GLU A 94 1.02 -10.40 -16.02
CA GLU A 94 0.05 -9.42 -16.51
C GLU A 94 -0.49 -8.57 -15.36
N VAL A 95 -0.73 -9.19 -14.20
CA VAL A 95 -1.16 -8.44 -13.02
C VAL A 95 -0.10 -7.41 -12.65
N ALA A 96 1.17 -7.82 -12.64
CA ALA A 96 2.26 -6.88 -12.33
C ALA A 96 2.25 -5.71 -13.30
N ARG A 97 2.12 -6.00 -14.59
CA ARG A 97 2.12 -4.96 -15.62
C ARG A 97 0.96 -3.99 -15.44
N ARG A 98 -0.23 -4.51 -15.18
CA ARG A 98 -1.43 -3.67 -15.06
C ARG A 98 -1.43 -2.80 -13.81
N THR A 99 -0.68 -3.19 -12.81
CA THR A 99 -0.63 -2.45 -11.54
C THR A 99 0.66 -1.67 -11.37
N GLY A 100 1.46 -1.58 -12.44
CA GLY A 100 2.65 -0.72 -12.43
C GLY A 100 3.87 -1.29 -11.74
N PHE A 101 3.85 -2.56 -11.36
CA PHE A 101 5.07 -3.20 -10.84
C PHE A 101 6.00 -3.49 -12.01
N SER A 102 7.29 -3.26 -11.79
CA SER A 102 8.26 -3.30 -12.88
C SER A 102 8.45 -4.68 -13.49
N SER A 103 8.15 -5.74 -12.75
CA SER A 103 8.30 -7.10 -13.25
C SER A 103 7.48 -8.06 -12.39
N GLU A 104 7.27 -9.25 -12.93
CA GLU A 104 6.63 -10.33 -12.16
C GLU A 104 7.45 -10.66 -10.93
N ASN A 105 8.75 -10.76 -11.07
CA ASN A 105 9.63 -11.10 -9.94
C ASN A 105 9.55 -10.04 -8.84
N TYR A 106 9.45 -8.78 -9.24
CA TYR A 106 9.31 -7.71 -8.25
C TYR A 106 7.98 -7.83 -7.50
N LEU A 107 6.89 -8.10 -8.21
CA LEU A 107 5.60 -8.31 -7.58
C LEU A 107 5.64 -9.49 -6.60
N ILE A 108 6.26 -10.60 -7.01
CA ILE A 108 6.41 -11.76 -6.14
C ILE A 108 7.18 -11.38 -4.86
N SER A 109 8.27 -10.64 -5.02
CA SER A 109 9.09 -10.20 -3.91
C SER A 109 8.29 -9.31 -2.96
N VAL A 110 7.51 -8.37 -3.52
CA VAL A 110 6.69 -7.45 -2.73
C VAL A 110 5.62 -8.22 -1.96
N PHE A 111 4.92 -9.14 -2.63
CA PHE A 111 3.91 -9.96 -1.97
C PHE A 111 4.51 -10.70 -0.78
N ARG A 112 5.64 -11.36 -1.01
CA ARG A 112 6.28 -12.14 0.05
C ARG A 112 6.69 -11.24 1.22
N ARG A 113 7.23 -10.08 0.92
CA ARG A 113 7.71 -9.16 1.95
C ARG A 113 6.56 -8.50 2.72
N ARG A 114 5.50 -8.14 2.02
CA ARG A 114 4.40 -7.37 2.63
C ARG A 114 3.28 -8.24 3.15
N LEU A 115 3.01 -9.35 2.50
CA LEU A 115 1.85 -10.19 2.83
C LEU A 115 2.24 -11.57 3.35
N GLY A 116 3.51 -11.95 3.22
CA GLY A 116 3.99 -13.23 3.71
C GLY A 116 3.69 -14.40 2.81
N ILE A 117 3.07 -14.18 1.65
CA ILE A 117 2.76 -15.23 0.69
C ILE A 117 3.11 -14.75 -0.70
N THR A 118 3.15 -15.68 -1.65
CA THR A 118 3.37 -15.31 -3.05
C THR A 118 2.03 -15.08 -3.74
N PRO A 119 2.02 -14.37 -4.88
CA PRO A 119 0.78 -14.23 -5.65
C PRO A 119 0.22 -15.59 -6.07
N TYR A 120 1.10 -16.55 -6.37
CA TYR A 120 0.67 -17.89 -6.75
C TYR A 120 -0.02 -18.61 -5.58
N ALA A 121 0.55 -18.48 -4.37
CA ALA A 121 -0.07 -19.07 -3.20
C ALA A 121 -1.42 -18.45 -2.91
N TYR A 122 -1.52 -17.13 -3.08
CA TYR A 122 -2.80 -16.45 -2.91
C TYR A 122 -3.84 -17.00 -3.89
N ARG A 123 -3.44 -17.10 -5.16
CA ARG A 123 -4.36 -17.58 -6.21
C ARG A 123 -4.80 -19.02 -5.98
N ASN A 124 -3.91 -19.83 -5.41
CA ASN A 124 -4.20 -21.23 -5.15
C ASN A 124 -4.99 -21.45 -3.86
N GLY A 125 -5.50 -20.40 -3.27
CA GLY A 125 -6.42 -20.54 -2.15
C GLY A 125 -5.83 -20.25 -0.78
N THR A 126 -4.60 -19.82 -0.69
CA THR A 126 -4.05 -19.40 0.61
C THR A 126 -4.78 -18.16 1.07
N VAL A 127 -5.44 -18.25 2.21
CA VAL A 127 -6.22 -17.14 2.74
C VAL A 127 -5.30 -16.16 3.45
N LEU A 128 -5.47 -14.89 3.14
CA LEU A 128 -4.74 -13.85 3.84
C LEU A 128 -5.29 -13.71 5.25
N ARG A 129 -4.38 -13.60 6.19
CA ARG A 129 -4.78 -13.39 7.57
C ARG A 129 -5.53 -12.07 7.70
N ASN A 130 -6.59 -12.09 8.47
CA ASN A 130 -7.42 -10.92 8.74
C ASN A 130 -8.10 -10.36 7.50
N GLY A 131 -8.33 -11.21 6.51
CA GLY A 131 -9.14 -10.85 5.37
C GLY A 131 -8.33 -10.56 4.14
N ARG A 132 -9.03 -10.03 3.16
CA ARG A 132 -8.49 -9.83 1.82
C ARG A 132 -7.40 -8.78 1.78
N TYR A 133 -7.58 -7.71 2.55
CA TYR A 133 -6.61 -6.62 2.57
C TYR A 133 -5.96 -6.56 3.94
N PRO A 134 -4.82 -7.22 4.10
CA PRO A 134 -4.17 -7.26 5.41
C PRO A 134 -3.76 -5.89 5.93
N PHE A 135 -3.78 -4.87 5.07
CA PHE A 135 -3.49 -3.51 5.49
C PHE A 135 -4.60 -2.89 6.34
N ASN A 136 -5.77 -3.52 6.34
CA ASN A 136 -6.85 -3.09 7.22
C ASN A 136 -6.60 -3.46 8.67
N GLN A 137 -5.52 -4.15 8.90
CA GLN A 137 -5.16 -4.51 10.26
C GLN A 137 -4.81 -3.25 11.03
N SER A 138 -4.93 -3.35 12.31
CA SER A 138 -4.66 -2.23 13.18
C SER A 138 -3.23 -1.70 12.99
N ALA A 139 -3.01 -0.48 13.43
CA ALA A 139 -1.67 0.08 13.45
C ALA A 139 -0.72 -0.83 14.22
N HIS A 140 -1.26 -1.50 15.22
CA HIS A 140 -0.48 -2.45 16.00
C HIS A 140 0.04 -3.59 15.14
N ASP A 141 -0.83 -4.16 14.32
CA ASP A 141 -0.42 -5.30 13.49
C ASP A 141 0.64 -4.88 12.48
N ARG A 142 0.46 -3.72 11.88
CA ARG A 142 1.46 -3.20 10.96
C ARG A 142 2.77 -2.94 11.66
N LYS A 143 2.69 -2.37 12.84
CA LYS A 143 3.87 -2.12 13.66
C LYS A 143 4.57 -3.41 13.99
N MET A 144 3.81 -4.42 14.34
CA MET A 144 4.38 -5.74 14.65
C MET A 144 5.05 -6.36 13.44
N LEU A 145 4.45 -6.22 12.27
CA LEU A 145 5.06 -6.74 11.06
C LEU A 145 6.39 -6.06 10.77
N LEU A 146 6.40 -4.74 10.91
CA LEU A 146 7.62 -3.97 10.70
C LEU A 146 8.66 -4.30 11.74
N LYS A 147 8.23 -4.42 12.98
CA LYS A 147 9.13 -4.77 14.07
C LYS A 147 9.75 -6.12 13.84
N LYS A 148 8.96 -7.11 13.47
CA LYS A 148 9.46 -8.42 13.17
C LYS A 148 10.47 -8.39 12.04
N ALA A 149 10.16 -7.65 11.00
CA ALA A 149 11.08 -7.53 9.89
C ALA A 149 12.39 -6.94 10.35
N ALA A 150 12.34 -5.95 11.23
CA ALA A 150 13.55 -5.33 11.76
C ALA A 150 14.30 -6.28 12.68
N GLU A 151 13.60 -6.98 13.54
CA GLU A 151 14.22 -7.92 14.47
C GLU A 151 14.88 -9.07 13.76
N LEU A 152 14.26 -9.57 12.71
CA LEU A 152 14.83 -10.63 11.93
C LEU A 152 16.12 -10.22 11.27
N LYS A 153 16.33 -8.92 11.12
CA LYS A 153 17.56 -8.39 10.58
C LYS A 153 18.58 -8.12 11.66
N SER A 154 18.13 -7.60 12.75
CA SER A 154 19.04 -7.18 13.81
C SER A 154 19.56 -8.33 14.61
N ARG A 155 18.96 -9.39 14.48
CA ARG A 155 19.42 -10.50 15.18
C ARG A 155 20.10 -11.43 14.29
N ASN A 156 20.08 -10.63 13.96
CA ASN A 156 20.26 -11.03 13.44
C ASN A 156 20.97 -10.59 13.33
N ASP A 157 21.31 -10.08 13.91
CA ASP A 157 21.32 -9.78 14.25
C ASP A 157 21.37 -9.95 15.04
N GLU A 158 21.81 -10.35 15.54
CA GLU A 158 21.49 -10.83 16.26
C GLU A 158 21.33 -11.54 16.21
N PRO A 159 22.11 -11.80 16.40
CA PRO A 159 21.61 -12.50 16.18
C PRO A 159 21.02 -13.09 16.22
N ALA A 160 21.26 -13.23 16.43
CA ALA A 160 20.24 -13.67 16.36
C ALA A 160 19.62 -14.00 16.65
N PRO A 161 19.68 -14.02 16.90
CA PRO A 161 18.67 -14.36 17.03
C PRO A 161 17.98 -14.45 17.19
N THR A 162 18.35 -14.70 17.57
CA THR A 162 17.32 -14.74 17.63
C THR A 162 16.44 -14.79 17.67
N ALA A 163 16.62 -15.09 17.94
CA ALA A 163 15.54 -15.05 17.82
C ALA A 163 14.85 -14.93 18.08
N GLU A 164 15.05 -14.96 18.45
CA GLU A 164 14.15 -14.71 18.45
C GLU A 164 13.57 -14.80 18.19
#